data_b4037425de7c94d059cc77330c3d9329
#
_entry.id   b4037425de7c94d059cc77330c3d9329
#
_cell.length_a   1.000
_cell.length_b   1.000
_cell.length_c   1.000
_cell.angle_alpha   90.00
_cell.angle_beta   90.00
_cell.angle_gamma   90.00
#
_symmetry.space_group_name_H-M   'P 1'
#
loop_
_entity.id
_entity.type
_entity.pdbx_description
1 polymer ?
#
loop_
_entity_poly.entity_id
_entity_poly.type
_entity_poly.pdbx_seq_one_letter_code
_entity_poly.pdbx_strand_id
1 'polypeptide(L)'
;MVQRGHLPVESLVEEIRNDRIIRVPGTAVFMSGSAEGVPVALLHHLKHNKALHQKVILLTVQFDTHTHIPTTDRCLVEEYHDGLYRVILRYGFAEHPSVSTDLPLALVGKLKTAPDEVTYYQSREVLHTSGNGKMTLWRKKLFVLLSRISRPATGYFDLPPRQVIELGIQLEL
;
A
#
# COMPACT_ATOMS: atom_id res chain seq x y z
N MET A 1 -4.54 17.80 -16.00
CA MET A 1 -5.50 16.93 -15.30
C MET A 1 -5.03 15.50 -15.52
N VAL A 2 -4.05 15.05 -14.72
CA VAL A 2 -3.58 13.68 -14.80
C VAL A 2 -4.69 12.82 -14.22
N GLN A 3 -5.37 12.07 -15.09
CA GLN A 3 -6.27 11.01 -14.64
C GLN A 3 -5.49 10.17 -13.62
N ARG A 4 -6.06 9.96 -12.45
CA ARG A 4 -5.65 8.94 -11.50
C ARG A 4 -5.88 7.56 -12.16
N GLY A 5 -5.12 7.31 -13.25
CA GLY A 5 -5.18 6.10 -14.02
C GLY A 5 -4.40 5.03 -13.29
N HIS A 6 -5.06 3.94 -13.00
CA HIS A 6 -4.43 2.72 -12.56
C HIS A 6 -3.42 2.29 -13.61
N LEU A 7 -2.12 2.54 -13.35
CA LEU A 7 -1.08 1.97 -14.19
C LEU A 7 -1.20 0.45 -14.03
N PRO A 8 -1.39 -0.33 -15.10
CA PRO A 8 -1.42 -1.78 -15.00
C PRO A 8 -0.10 -2.30 -14.42
N VAL A 9 -0.16 -3.38 -13.64
CA VAL A 9 1.06 -3.96 -13.04
C VAL A 9 2.00 -4.49 -14.11
N GLU A 10 1.46 -4.95 -15.21
CA GLU A 10 2.21 -5.43 -16.37
C GLU A 10 3.10 -4.33 -16.97
N SER A 11 2.59 -3.11 -17.07
CA SER A 11 3.38 -1.95 -17.53
C SER A 11 4.52 -1.62 -16.57
N LEU A 12 4.30 -1.77 -15.26
CA LEU A 12 5.35 -1.61 -14.26
C LEU A 12 6.43 -2.69 -14.42
N VAL A 13 6.05 -3.94 -14.66
CA VAL A 13 7.00 -5.05 -14.89
C VAL A 13 7.89 -4.77 -16.10
N GLU A 14 7.30 -4.26 -17.19
CA GLU A 14 8.06 -3.87 -18.38
C GLU A 14 9.03 -2.71 -18.11
N GLU A 15 8.60 -1.70 -17.36
CA GLU A 15 9.44 -0.57 -16.97
C GLU A 15 10.61 -1.03 -16.08
N ILE A 16 10.34 -1.91 -15.10
CA ILE A 16 11.37 -2.50 -14.24
C ILE A 16 12.41 -3.28 -15.03
N ARG A 17 12.00 -3.97 -16.11
CA ARG A 17 12.91 -4.72 -16.98
C ARG A 17 13.75 -3.83 -17.89
N ASN A 18 13.15 -2.77 -18.40
CA ASN A 18 13.81 -1.86 -19.35
C ASN A 18 14.76 -0.89 -18.64
N ASP A 19 14.35 -0.38 -17.48
CA ASP A 19 15.19 0.44 -16.63
C ASP A 19 16.06 -0.46 -15.75
N ARG A 20 17.37 -0.21 -15.72
CA ARG A 20 18.31 -0.91 -14.84
C ARG A 20 18.12 -0.49 -13.39
N ILE A 21 16.96 -0.83 -12.82
CA ILE A 21 16.61 -0.52 -11.44
C ILE A 21 17.49 -1.35 -10.51
N ILE A 22 18.16 -0.68 -9.59
CA ILE A 22 18.98 -1.33 -8.59
C ILE A 22 18.10 -2.16 -7.65
N ARG A 23 18.43 -3.45 -7.48
CA ARG A 23 17.75 -4.33 -6.54
C ARG A 23 18.53 -4.38 -5.23
N VAL A 24 17.87 -4.05 -4.14
CA VAL A 24 18.43 -4.12 -2.77
C VAL A 24 17.87 -5.33 -2.03
N PRO A 25 18.64 -5.95 -1.12
CA PRO A 25 18.14 -7.07 -0.32
C PRO A 25 16.92 -6.69 0.52
N GLY A 26 16.10 -7.69 0.87
CA GLY A 26 14.92 -7.53 1.73
C GLY A 26 13.61 -7.52 0.95
N THR A 27 12.52 -7.23 1.68
CA THR A 27 11.14 -7.23 1.18
C THR A 27 10.48 -5.87 1.44
N ALA A 28 9.95 -5.26 0.38
CA ALA A 28 9.13 -4.06 0.47
C ALA A 28 7.65 -4.41 0.31
N VAL A 29 6.81 -3.96 1.22
CA VAL A 29 5.35 -4.08 1.16
C VAL A 29 4.76 -2.70 0.91
N PHE A 30 4.18 -2.50 -0.27
CA PHE A 30 3.51 -1.24 -0.62
C PHE A 30 2.00 -1.39 -0.39
N MET A 31 1.49 -0.66 0.61
CA MET A 31 0.07 -0.63 0.93
C MET A 31 -0.72 0.07 -0.18
N SER A 32 -1.81 -0.55 -0.62
CA SER A 32 -2.71 -0.01 -1.65
C SER A 32 -4.15 0.02 -1.15
N GLY A 33 -4.84 1.11 -1.43
CA GLY A 33 -6.30 1.20 -1.19
C GLY A 33 -7.14 0.50 -2.27
N SER A 34 -6.52 0.08 -3.39
CA SER A 34 -7.17 -0.64 -4.48
C SER A 34 -6.46 -1.94 -4.77
N ALA A 35 -7.23 -2.98 -5.09
CA ALA A 35 -6.70 -4.26 -5.57
C ALA A 35 -6.18 -4.18 -7.01
N GLU A 36 -6.51 -3.10 -7.72
CA GLU A 36 -6.10 -2.90 -9.11
C GLU A 36 -5.01 -1.83 -9.21
N GLY A 37 -4.13 -1.99 -10.22
CA GLY A 37 -3.09 -1.03 -10.54
C GLY A 37 -1.90 -1.03 -9.57
N VAL A 38 -1.03 -0.06 -9.77
CA VAL A 38 0.21 0.14 -9.00
C VAL A 38 -0.02 1.17 -7.91
N PRO A 39 0.37 0.88 -6.63
CA PRO A 39 0.26 1.86 -5.55
C PRO A 39 1.06 3.13 -5.86
N VAL A 40 0.47 4.29 -5.57
CA VAL A 40 1.12 5.60 -5.78
C VAL A 40 2.44 5.70 -4.98
N ALA A 41 2.48 5.10 -3.78
CA ALA A 41 3.70 5.02 -2.98
C ALA A 41 4.84 4.33 -3.74
N LEU A 42 4.55 3.25 -4.48
CA LEU A 42 5.57 2.55 -5.28
C LEU A 42 6.04 3.41 -6.46
N LEU A 43 5.13 4.09 -7.17
CA LEU A 43 5.51 4.98 -8.26
C LEU A 43 6.40 6.13 -7.78
N HIS A 44 6.07 6.75 -6.64
CA HIS A 44 6.90 7.77 -6.03
C HIS A 44 8.27 7.23 -5.59
N HIS A 45 8.28 6.06 -4.97
CA HIS A 45 9.52 5.40 -4.56
C HIS A 45 10.46 5.15 -5.76
N LEU A 46 9.93 4.58 -6.85
CA LEU A 46 10.70 4.33 -8.07
C LEU A 46 11.22 5.61 -8.71
N LYS A 47 10.35 6.60 -8.86
CA LYS A 47 10.70 7.88 -9.48
C LYS A 47 11.88 8.58 -8.77
N HIS A 48 11.91 8.54 -7.44
CA HIS A 48 12.87 9.31 -6.66
C HIS A 48 14.09 8.49 -6.20
N ASN A 49 13.89 7.23 -5.83
CA ASN A 49 14.97 6.38 -5.30
C ASN A 49 15.65 5.53 -6.37
N LYS A 50 14.97 5.26 -7.50
CA LYS A 50 15.48 4.43 -8.62
C LYS A 50 16.04 3.07 -8.17
N ALA A 51 15.50 2.55 -7.07
CA ALA A 51 15.86 1.27 -6.48
C ALA A 51 14.60 0.53 -6.03
N LEU A 52 14.64 -0.80 -6.03
CA LEU A 52 13.59 -1.67 -5.52
C LEU A 52 14.19 -2.78 -4.65
N HIS A 53 13.43 -3.24 -3.69
CA HIS A 53 13.77 -4.47 -2.98
C HIS A 53 13.71 -5.69 -3.91
N GLN A 54 14.46 -6.72 -3.58
CA GLN A 54 14.44 -7.98 -4.33
C GLN A 54 13.03 -8.58 -4.37
N LYS A 55 12.27 -8.38 -3.28
CA LYS A 55 10.88 -8.81 -3.16
C LYS A 55 10.00 -7.61 -2.94
N VAL A 56 8.99 -7.45 -3.77
CA VAL A 56 8.02 -6.35 -3.70
C VAL A 56 6.63 -6.92 -3.62
N ILE A 57 5.88 -6.53 -2.60
CA ILE A 57 4.52 -6.97 -2.36
C ILE A 57 3.58 -5.77 -2.47
N LEU A 58 2.63 -5.85 -3.39
CA LEU A 58 1.51 -4.91 -3.50
C LEU A 58 0.40 -5.44 -2.61
N LEU A 59 0.24 -4.85 -1.41
CA LEU A 59 -0.71 -5.33 -0.41
C LEU A 59 -1.97 -4.49 -0.40
N THR A 60 -3.12 -5.15 -0.54
CA THR A 60 -4.44 -4.54 -0.37
C THR A 60 -5.18 -5.25 0.75
N VAL A 61 -5.79 -4.47 1.65
CA VAL A 61 -6.71 -4.98 2.67
C VAL A 61 -8.14 -4.66 2.24
N GLN A 62 -8.98 -5.68 2.13
CA GLN A 62 -10.39 -5.55 1.76
C GLN A 62 -11.29 -6.00 2.90
N PHE A 63 -12.39 -5.26 3.11
CA PHE A 63 -13.43 -5.62 4.06
C PHE A 63 -14.63 -6.16 3.31
N ASP A 64 -15.09 -7.33 3.76
CA ASP A 64 -16.26 -8.01 3.23
C ASP A 64 -17.51 -7.64 4.05
N THR A 65 -18.69 -7.88 3.46
CA THR A 65 -19.99 -7.72 4.15
C THR A 65 -20.29 -8.83 5.15
N HIS A 66 -19.53 -9.93 5.10
CA HIS A 66 -19.62 -11.01 6.09
C HIS A 66 -18.98 -10.60 7.41
N THR A 67 -19.48 -11.12 8.52
CA THR A 67 -18.95 -10.85 9.86
C THR A 67 -17.50 -11.33 10.01
N HIS A 68 -17.24 -12.53 9.50
CA HIS A 68 -15.93 -13.19 9.55
C HIS A 68 -15.62 -13.88 8.23
N ILE A 69 -14.33 -13.88 7.86
CA ILE A 69 -13.82 -14.60 6.68
C ILE A 69 -12.98 -15.80 7.16
N PRO A 70 -13.27 -17.02 6.68
CA PRO A 70 -12.46 -18.20 6.97
C PRO A 70 -10.98 -17.96 6.60
N THR A 71 -10.07 -18.53 7.37
CA THR A 71 -8.63 -18.37 7.13
C THR A 71 -8.22 -18.88 5.73
N THR A 72 -8.91 -19.87 5.20
CA THR A 72 -8.68 -20.41 3.86
C THR A 72 -8.96 -19.42 2.74
N ASP A 73 -9.91 -18.51 2.95
CA ASP A 73 -10.40 -17.55 1.95
C ASP A 73 -9.88 -16.13 2.20
N ARG A 74 -9.10 -15.98 3.31
CA ARG A 74 -8.57 -14.69 3.76
C ARG A 74 -7.55 -14.09 2.83
N CYS A 75 -6.79 -14.92 2.13
CA CYS A 75 -5.66 -14.46 1.36
C CYS A 75 -5.67 -14.92 -0.09
N LEU A 76 -5.54 -13.95 -1.00
CA LEU A 76 -5.23 -14.19 -2.40
C LEU A 76 -3.81 -13.70 -2.69
N VAL A 77 -2.96 -14.58 -3.23
CA VAL A 77 -1.58 -14.24 -3.63
C VAL A 77 -1.41 -14.53 -5.11
N GLU A 78 -1.06 -13.48 -5.85
CA GLU A 78 -0.69 -13.55 -7.26
C GLU A 78 0.80 -13.24 -7.38
N GLU A 79 1.52 -14.07 -8.11
CA GLU A 79 2.92 -13.88 -8.39
C GLU A 79 3.11 -13.32 -9.81
N TYR A 80 3.80 -12.20 -9.89
CA TYR A 80 4.27 -11.62 -11.14
C TYR A 80 5.75 -11.96 -11.34
N HIS A 81 6.32 -11.50 -12.43
CA HIS A 81 7.74 -11.70 -12.70
C HIS A 81 8.65 -10.85 -11.80
N ASP A 82 9.91 -11.23 -11.70
CA ASP A 82 10.99 -10.45 -11.07
C ASP A 82 10.79 -10.13 -9.58
N GLY A 83 10.17 -11.06 -8.82
CA GLY A 83 10.00 -10.92 -7.38
C GLY A 83 8.90 -9.93 -6.98
N LEU A 84 7.98 -9.63 -7.89
CA LEU A 84 6.79 -8.81 -7.64
C LEU A 84 5.61 -9.71 -7.33
N TYR A 85 4.90 -9.41 -6.24
CA TYR A 85 3.73 -10.14 -5.76
C TYR A 85 2.57 -9.18 -5.50
N ARG A 86 1.36 -9.63 -5.75
CA ARG A 86 0.15 -8.99 -5.26
C ARG A 86 -0.46 -9.86 -4.18
N VAL A 87 -0.81 -9.24 -3.07
CA VAL A 87 -1.48 -9.91 -1.96
C VAL A 87 -2.74 -9.13 -1.61
N ILE A 88 -3.86 -9.84 -1.53
CA ILE A 88 -5.12 -9.28 -1.06
C ILE A 88 -5.48 -10.03 0.22
N LEU A 89 -5.55 -9.29 1.34
CA LEU A 89 -6.04 -9.80 2.61
C LEU A 89 -7.50 -9.37 2.78
N ARG A 90 -8.38 -10.34 3.05
CA ARG A 90 -9.82 -10.12 3.24
C ARG A 90 -10.18 -10.30 4.70
N TYR A 91 -10.95 -9.37 5.23
CA TYR A 91 -11.48 -9.42 6.59
C TYR A 91 -12.98 -9.18 6.59
N GLY A 92 -13.68 -9.84 7.48
CA GLY A 92 -15.07 -9.52 7.76
C GLY A 92 -15.19 -8.17 8.50
N PHE A 93 -16.35 -7.54 8.45
CA PHE A 93 -16.54 -6.21 9.06
C PHE A 93 -16.40 -6.20 10.59
N ALA A 94 -16.54 -7.36 11.27
CA ALA A 94 -16.36 -7.49 12.71
C ALA A 94 -14.94 -7.93 13.11
N GLU A 95 -14.04 -8.14 12.15
CA GLU A 95 -12.66 -8.55 12.40
C GLU A 95 -11.72 -7.34 12.51
N HIS A 96 -10.69 -7.47 13.34
CA HIS A 96 -9.58 -6.54 13.37
C HIS A 96 -8.47 -7.05 12.46
N PRO A 97 -8.07 -6.27 11.43
CA PRO A 97 -7.00 -6.68 10.54
C PRO A 97 -5.65 -6.68 11.27
N SER A 98 -4.92 -7.77 11.17
CA SER A 98 -3.53 -7.89 11.64
C SER A 98 -2.63 -8.31 10.48
N VAL A 99 -2.14 -7.30 9.75
CA VAL A 99 -1.28 -7.53 8.59
C VAL A 99 0.05 -8.16 9.02
N SER A 100 0.58 -7.76 10.19
CA SER A 100 1.83 -8.31 10.74
C SER A 100 1.76 -9.82 10.96
N THR A 101 0.58 -10.35 11.28
CA THR A 101 0.35 -11.78 11.50
C THR A 101 -0.06 -12.51 10.22
N ASP A 102 -1.03 -11.95 9.49
CA ASP A 102 -1.67 -12.65 8.38
C ASP A 102 -0.83 -12.65 7.09
N LEU A 103 -0.03 -11.60 6.85
CA LEU A 103 0.82 -11.52 5.65
C LEU A 103 1.92 -12.59 5.65
N PRO A 104 2.70 -12.82 6.73
CA PRO A 104 3.66 -13.92 6.76
C PRO A 104 3.01 -15.29 6.56
N LEU A 105 1.84 -15.53 7.17
CA LEU A 105 1.10 -16.78 6.99
C LEU A 105 0.67 -17.00 5.54
N ALA A 106 0.21 -15.94 4.89
CA ALA A 106 -0.19 -15.96 3.48
C ALA A 106 0.95 -16.32 2.53
N LEU A 107 2.17 -15.97 2.91
CA LEU A 107 3.38 -16.17 2.11
C LEU A 107 4.10 -17.50 2.42
N VAL A 108 3.65 -18.26 3.41
CA VAL A 108 4.24 -19.56 3.73
C VAL A 108 4.24 -20.47 2.50
N GLY A 109 5.42 -21.03 2.19
CA GLY A 109 5.60 -21.89 1.02
C GLY A 109 5.73 -21.17 -0.32
N LYS A 110 5.40 -19.87 -0.39
CA LYS A 110 5.52 -19.05 -1.61
C LYS A 110 6.74 -18.15 -1.58
N LEU A 111 7.00 -17.55 -0.42
CA LEU A 111 8.08 -16.57 -0.28
C LEU A 111 8.80 -16.78 1.06
N LYS A 112 10.12 -17.01 1.01
CA LYS A 112 10.96 -16.98 2.22
C LYS A 112 11.27 -15.52 2.53
N THR A 113 10.70 -15.00 3.60
CA THR A 113 10.94 -13.64 4.06
C THR A 113 11.22 -13.69 5.55
N ALA A 114 12.33 -13.09 5.99
CA ALA A 114 12.59 -12.88 7.40
C ALA A 114 11.71 -11.71 7.89
N PRO A 115 10.98 -11.85 9.00
CA PRO A 115 10.09 -10.80 9.48
C PRO A 115 10.78 -9.44 9.70
N ASP A 116 12.04 -9.45 10.09
CA ASP A 116 12.86 -8.26 10.38
C ASP A 116 13.34 -7.54 9.09
N GLU A 117 13.29 -8.22 7.93
CA GLU A 117 13.70 -7.67 6.64
C GLU A 117 12.53 -7.07 5.84
N VAL A 118 11.36 -6.94 6.46
CA VAL A 118 10.18 -6.37 5.82
C VAL A 118 10.07 -4.88 6.12
N THR A 119 9.91 -4.08 5.08
CA THR A 119 9.61 -2.65 5.17
C THR A 119 8.24 -2.36 4.56
N TYR A 120 7.35 -1.75 5.34
CA TYR A 120 6.02 -1.37 4.91
C TYR A 120 6.03 0.08 4.44
N TYR A 121 5.62 0.31 3.19
CA TYR A 121 5.46 1.64 2.60
C TYR A 121 3.99 1.99 2.53
N GLN A 122 3.63 3.10 3.17
CA GLN A 122 2.28 3.61 3.19
C GLN A 122 2.23 5.03 2.64
N SER A 123 1.26 5.32 1.76
CA SER A 123 1.00 6.69 1.32
C SER A 123 0.11 7.41 2.33
N ARG A 124 0.53 8.60 2.74
CA ARG A 124 -0.28 9.52 3.54
C ARG A 124 -0.64 10.74 2.70
N GLU A 125 -1.92 10.93 2.46
CA GLU A 125 -2.39 12.13 1.77
C GLU A 125 -2.36 13.32 2.72
N VAL A 126 -1.58 14.33 2.38
CA VAL A 126 -1.53 15.61 3.09
C VAL A 126 -2.31 16.63 2.27
N LEU A 127 -3.44 17.06 2.81
CA LEU A 127 -4.33 18.00 2.13
C LEU A 127 -3.90 19.43 2.42
N HIS A 128 -3.57 20.18 1.37
CA HIS A 128 -3.31 21.61 1.44
C HIS A 128 -4.55 22.42 1.05
N THR A 129 -4.89 23.40 1.87
CA THR A 129 -6.08 24.27 1.67
C THR A 129 -5.82 25.48 0.76
N SER A 130 -4.61 25.62 0.23
CA SER A 130 -4.16 26.79 -0.55
C SER A 130 -4.61 26.76 -2.04
N GLY A 131 -5.20 25.68 -2.51
CA GLY A 131 -5.66 25.57 -3.89
C GLY A 131 -6.95 26.33 -4.19
N ASN A 132 -7.11 26.80 -5.44
CA ASN A 132 -8.33 27.43 -5.98
C ASN A 132 -9.48 26.42 -6.21
N GLY A 133 -9.61 25.39 -5.36
CA GLY A 133 -10.67 24.39 -5.48
C GLY A 133 -12.06 24.98 -5.21
N LYS A 134 -13.08 24.35 -5.82
CA LYS A 134 -14.50 24.74 -5.76
C LYS A 134 -15.15 24.65 -4.36
N MET A 135 -14.42 24.24 -3.33
CA MET A 135 -14.95 24.12 -1.96
C MET A 135 -14.81 25.40 -1.15
N THR A 136 -15.87 25.75 -0.40
CA THR A 136 -15.91 26.88 0.52
C THR A 136 -14.85 26.74 1.63
N LEU A 137 -14.17 27.80 2.01
CA LEU A 137 -13.03 27.79 2.96
C LEU A 137 -13.33 27.11 4.31
N TRP A 138 -14.53 27.25 4.85
CA TRP A 138 -14.93 26.63 6.11
C TRP A 138 -15.04 25.09 5.99
N ARG A 139 -15.55 24.58 4.83
CA ARG A 139 -15.61 23.15 4.54
C ARG A 139 -14.21 22.56 4.37
N LYS A 140 -13.29 23.28 3.72
CA LYS A 140 -11.89 22.87 3.63
C LYS A 140 -11.25 22.73 5.00
N LYS A 141 -11.46 23.74 5.89
CA LYS A 141 -10.93 23.70 7.27
C LYS A 141 -11.51 22.53 8.08
N LEU A 142 -12.84 22.31 7.98
CA LEU A 142 -13.50 21.19 8.66
C LEU A 142 -12.97 19.84 8.16
N PHE A 143 -12.80 19.68 6.84
CA PHE A 143 -12.29 18.46 6.25
C PHE A 143 -10.84 18.16 6.68
N VAL A 144 -9.98 19.19 6.71
CA VAL A 144 -8.58 19.06 7.22
C VAL A 144 -8.57 18.73 8.71
N LEU A 145 -9.49 19.31 9.50
CA LEU A 145 -9.61 18.98 10.92
C LEU A 145 -10.01 17.51 11.10
N LEU A 146 -11.01 17.04 10.38
CA LEU A 146 -11.47 15.65 10.42
C LEU A 146 -10.39 14.67 9.96
N SER A 147 -9.64 15.00 8.91
CA SER A 147 -8.53 14.16 8.42
C SER A 147 -7.37 14.06 9.42
N ARG A 148 -7.13 15.10 10.25
CA ARG A 148 -6.13 15.06 11.32
C ARG A 148 -6.52 14.17 12.51
N ILE A 149 -7.83 14.02 12.75
CA ILE A 149 -8.37 13.21 13.85
C ILE A 149 -8.46 11.73 13.45
N SER A 150 -8.42 11.44 12.16
CA SER A 150 -8.42 10.06 11.65
C SER A 150 -7.20 9.29 12.17
N ARG A 151 -7.43 8.09 12.70
CA ARG A 151 -6.35 7.24 13.21
C ARG A 151 -5.38 6.91 12.08
N PRO A 152 -4.05 6.93 12.34
CA PRO A 152 -3.08 6.45 11.37
C PRO A 152 -3.41 5.01 10.96
N ALA A 153 -3.34 4.71 9.68
CA ALA A 153 -3.60 3.36 9.17
C ALA A 153 -2.62 2.32 9.73
N THR A 154 -1.44 2.73 10.17
CA THR A 154 -0.46 1.90 10.87
C THR A 154 -1.04 1.19 12.10
N GLY A 155 -1.76 1.94 12.95
CA GLY A 155 -2.42 1.37 14.14
C GLY A 155 -3.68 0.57 13.81
N TYR A 156 -4.32 0.87 12.67
CA TYR A 156 -5.52 0.15 12.24
C TYR A 156 -5.21 -1.23 11.66
N PHE A 157 -4.10 -1.36 10.93
CA PHE A 157 -3.66 -2.60 10.29
C PHE A 157 -2.66 -3.40 11.13
N ASP A 158 -2.41 -2.99 12.37
CA ASP A 158 -1.45 -3.64 13.27
C ASP A 158 -0.07 -3.84 12.62
N LEU A 159 0.45 -2.77 12.00
CA LEU A 159 1.76 -2.77 11.39
C LEU A 159 2.85 -2.50 12.45
N PRO A 160 4.02 -3.18 12.38
CA PRO A 160 5.12 -2.92 13.31
C PRO A 160 5.69 -1.49 13.08
N PRO A 161 5.61 -0.57 14.06
CA PRO A 161 5.92 0.85 13.82
C PRO A 161 7.36 1.11 13.37
N ARG A 162 8.29 0.23 13.75
CA ARG A 162 9.72 0.36 13.39
C ARG A 162 10.02 -0.04 11.94
N GLN A 163 9.08 -0.67 11.25
CA GLN A 163 9.22 -1.16 9.88
C GLN A 163 8.35 -0.37 8.89
N VAL A 164 7.71 0.72 9.33
CA VAL A 164 6.81 1.50 8.50
C VAL A 164 7.49 2.79 8.02
N ILE A 165 7.43 3.03 6.73
CA ILE A 165 7.82 4.28 6.08
C ILE A 165 6.56 4.93 5.52
N GLU A 166 6.24 6.13 6.02
CA GLU A 166 5.13 6.93 5.49
C GLU A 166 5.63 7.88 4.40
N LEU A 167 5.04 7.78 3.22
CA LEU A 167 5.29 8.68 2.10
C LEU A 167 4.18 9.74 2.05
N GLY A 168 4.52 10.97 2.38
CA GLY A 168 3.60 12.11 2.30
C GLY A 168 3.35 12.52 0.84
N ILE A 169 2.09 12.44 0.39
CA ILE A 169 1.67 12.94 -0.92
C ILE A 169 0.86 14.22 -0.70
N GLN A 170 1.34 15.33 -1.25
CA GLN A 170 0.65 16.61 -1.14
C GLN A 170 -0.45 16.69 -2.20
N LEU A 171 -1.68 16.94 -1.77
CA LEU A 171 -2.83 17.19 -2.64
C LEU A 171 -3.34 18.61 -2.40
N GLU A 172 -3.40 19.41 -3.47
CA GLU A 172 -4.05 20.73 -3.46
C GLU A 172 -5.56 20.57 -3.69
N LEU A 173 -6.37 21.19 -2.81
CA LEU A 173 -7.84 21.19 -2.85
C LEU A 173 -8.39 22.43 -3.59
#